data_957d9df5170fbe11f354b55d750acd42
#
_entry.id   957d9df5170fbe11f354b55d750acd42
#
_cell.length_a   1.000
_cell.length_b   1.000
_cell.length_c   1.000
_cell.angle_alpha   90.00
_cell.angle_beta   90.00
_cell.angle_gamma   90.00
#
_symmetry.space_group_name_H-M   'P 1'
#
loop_
_entity.id
_entity.type
_entity.pdbx_description
1 polymer ?
#
loop_
_entity_poly.entity_id
_entity_poly.type
_entity_poly.pdbx_seq_one_letter_code
_entity_poly.pdbx_strand_id
1 'polypeptide(L)'
;MTLNVVKLNKAIEVGTVIPLKECGGNIGRWVEDQLEDNGYSVNRGKGIDLQKLGIEVKTRKVDSGSGHTVGAMLPQDIVQEDWQAGNNMFDKVQRQYRVKHKVNELTGDNIVVSAKVHDFTDDTIQTKLKEAWSHCRNVLVQNSGHDFSYIRGEGMWAYLELQENGSYQFRITDKYMNEMENIANLNRTKMFFVEAQYEA
;
A
#
# COMPACT_ATOMS: atom_id res chain seq x y z
N MET A 1 17.03 -8.15 9.49
CA MET A 1 15.96 -7.56 8.67
C MET A 1 16.40 -7.24 7.24
N THR A 2 17.62 -6.83 7.01
CA THR A 2 18.17 -6.36 5.71
C THR A 2 18.18 -7.43 4.59
N LEU A 3 18.57 -8.67 4.89
CA LEU A 3 18.69 -9.73 3.86
C LEU A 3 17.35 -10.13 3.22
N ASN A 4 16.25 -10.14 3.98
CA ASN A 4 14.93 -10.53 3.47
C ASN A 4 14.31 -9.44 2.57
N VAL A 5 14.53 -8.16 2.88
CA VAL A 5 14.05 -7.04 2.07
C VAL A 5 14.83 -6.95 0.75
N VAL A 6 16.14 -7.17 0.76
CA VAL A 6 16.96 -7.20 -0.46
C VAL A 6 16.54 -8.32 -1.39
N LYS A 7 16.26 -9.51 -0.85
CA LYS A 7 15.73 -10.65 -1.65
C LYS A 7 14.35 -10.33 -2.21
N LEU A 8 13.46 -9.74 -1.40
CA LEU A 8 12.11 -9.39 -1.82
C LEU A 8 12.13 -8.36 -2.97
N ASN A 9 13.01 -7.36 -2.92
CA ASN A 9 13.16 -6.38 -4.00
C ASN A 9 13.66 -7.00 -5.33
N LYS A 10 14.19 -8.22 -5.30
CA LYS A 10 14.65 -8.97 -6.47
C LYS A 10 13.69 -10.09 -6.89
N ALA A 11 12.61 -10.32 -6.13
CA ALA A 11 11.65 -11.39 -6.42
C ALA A 11 10.91 -11.18 -7.75
N ILE A 12 10.69 -9.91 -8.12
CA ILE A 12 10.08 -9.55 -9.41
C ILE A 12 10.99 -8.54 -10.10
N GLU A 13 11.51 -8.89 -11.27
CA GLU A 13 12.43 -8.04 -12.01
C GLU A 13 11.71 -6.95 -12.79
N VAL A 14 12.34 -5.78 -12.90
CA VAL A 14 11.89 -4.71 -13.79
C VAL A 14 12.01 -5.19 -15.25
N GLY A 15 10.98 -4.93 -16.05
CA GLY A 15 10.89 -5.42 -17.42
C GLY A 15 10.12 -6.74 -17.57
N THR A 16 9.82 -7.44 -16.46
CA THR A 16 9.00 -8.67 -16.53
C THR A 16 7.65 -8.38 -17.15
N VAL A 17 7.27 -9.18 -18.14
CA VAL A 17 5.95 -9.15 -18.78
C VAL A 17 4.94 -9.86 -17.87
N ILE A 18 3.80 -9.20 -17.62
CA ILE A 18 2.71 -9.76 -16.83
C ILE A 18 1.73 -10.47 -17.78
N PRO A 19 1.56 -11.79 -17.68
CA PRO A 19 0.73 -12.56 -18.60
C PRO A 19 -0.76 -12.42 -18.24
N LEU A 20 -1.40 -11.31 -18.65
CA LEU A 20 -2.78 -10.97 -18.26
C LEU A 20 -3.80 -12.07 -18.60
N LYS A 21 -3.60 -12.83 -19.68
CA LYS A 21 -4.49 -13.93 -20.04
C LYS A 21 -4.40 -15.08 -19.03
N GLU A 22 -3.20 -15.39 -18.55
CA GLU A 22 -2.95 -16.48 -17.62
C GLU A 22 -3.41 -16.13 -16.20
N CYS A 23 -3.28 -14.85 -15.79
CA CYS A 23 -3.71 -14.40 -14.46
C CYS A 23 -5.17 -13.90 -14.43
N GLY A 24 -5.95 -14.09 -15.50
CA GLY A 24 -7.34 -13.63 -15.59
C GLY A 24 -7.51 -12.12 -15.41
N GLY A 25 -6.49 -11.32 -15.74
CA GLY A 25 -6.46 -9.87 -15.56
C GLY A 25 -6.16 -9.41 -14.12
N ASN A 26 -6.01 -10.33 -13.16
CA ASN A 26 -5.73 -9.99 -11.76
C ASN A 26 -4.22 -9.92 -11.50
N ILE A 27 -3.65 -8.72 -11.72
CA ILE A 27 -2.22 -8.48 -11.53
C ILE A 27 -1.78 -8.66 -10.07
N GLY A 28 -2.64 -8.31 -9.11
CA GLY A 28 -2.36 -8.55 -7.69
C GLY A 28 -2.11 -10.03 -7.42
N ARG A 29 -3.00 -10.88 -7.91
CA ARG A 29 -2.88 -12.34 -7.80
C ARG A 29 -1.58 -12.86 -8.43
N TRP A 30 -1.27 -12.40 -9.64
CA TRP A 30 -0.02 -12.78 -10.30
C TRP A 30 1.22 -12.41 -9.47
N VAL A 31 1.25 -11.20 -8.88
CA VAL A 31 2.35 -10.79 -8.00
C VAL A 31 2.47 -11.71 -6.78
N GLU A 32 1.35 -12.07 -6.16
CA GLU A 32 1.31 -12.99 -5.04
C GLU A 32 1.86 -14.37 -5.43
N ASP A 33 1.45 -14.91 -6.59
CA ASP A 33 1.93 -16.20 -7.12
C ASP A 33 3.45 -16.13 -7.39
N GLN A 34 3.97 -15.04 -7.98
CA GLN A 34 5.41 -14.85 -8.17
C GLN A 34 6.18 -14.81 -6.84
N LEU A 35 5.61 -14.24 -5.79
CA LEU A 35 6.22 -14.25 -4.46
C LEU A 35 6.24 -15.65 -3.85
N GLU A 36 5.18 -16.44 -4.01
CA GLU A 36 5.15 -17.84 -3.58
C GLU A 36 6.18 -18.69 -4.33
N ASP A 37 6.32 -18.53 -5.65
CA ASP A 37 7.33 -19.20 -6.47
C ASP A 37 8.77 -18.86 -6.02
N ASN A 38 8.98 -17.67 -5.45
CA ASN A 38 10.23 -17.23 -4.85
C ASN A 38 10.39 -17.65 -3.36
N GLY A 39 9.49 -18.49 -2.85
CA GLY A 39 9.57 -19.07 -1.50
C GLY A 39 9.01 -18.20 -0.38
N TYR A 40 8.22 -17.18 -0.71
CA TYR A 40 7.51 -16.38 0.30
C TYR A 40 6.15 -17.03 0.60
N SER A 41 5.75 -17.00 1.88
CA SER A 41 4.41 -17.43 2.29
C SER A 41 3.45 -16.23 2.21
N VAL A 42 2.51 -16.28 1.29
CA VAL A 42 1.50 -15.23 1.08
C VAL A 42 0.20 -15.60 1.81
N ASN A 43 -0.30 -14.67 2.63
CA ASN A 43 -1.62 -14.79 3.27
C ASN A 43 -2.70 -14.23 2.33
N ARG A 44 -3.57 -15.09 1.84
CA ARG A 44 -4.68 -14.71 0.94
C ARG A 44 -5.99 -14.44 1.70
N GLY A 45 -5.93 -14.40 3.03
CA GLY A 45 -7.05 -14.10 3.91
C GLY A 45 -7.07 -12.65 4.39
N LYS A 46 -7.64 -12.46 5.58
CA LYS A 46 -7.62 -11.15 6.26
C LYS A 46 -6.21 -10.84 6.81
N GLY A 47 -5.86 -9.56 6.85
CA GLY A 47 -4.61 -9.06 7.41
C GLY A 47 -3.55 -8.77 6.35
N ILE A 48 -2.29 -8.77 6.75
CA ILE A 48 -1.13 -8.44 5.93
C ILE A 48 -0.74 -9.65 5.06
N ASP A 49 -0.37 -9.41 3.80
CA ASP A 49 -0.08 -10.47 2.82
C ASP A 49 1.18 -11.27 3.17
N LEU A 50 2.27 -10.62 3.54
CA LEU A 50 3.51 -11.27 3.98
C LEU A 50 3.66 -11.16 5.50
N GLN A 51 2.85 -11.90 6.25
CA GLN A 51 2.73 -11.78 7.72
C GLN A 51 4.06 -11.90 8.45
N LYS A 52 4.92 -12.86 8.09
CA LYS A 52 6.23 -13.06 8.72
C LYS A 52 7.18 -11.87 8.58
N LEU A 53 6.95 -11.03 7.57
CA LEU A 53 7.75 -9.84 7.29
C LEU A 53 7.07 -8.55 7.72
N GLY A 54 5.78 -8.59 8.03
CA GLY A 54 4.97 -7.41 8.30
C GLY A 54 4.82 -6.51 7.05
N ILE A 55 4.68 -7.11 5.86
CA ILE A 55 4.66 -6.39 4.58
C ILE A 55 3.35 -6.70 3.83
N GLU A 56 2.63 -5.67 3.45
CA GLU A 56 1.48 -5.71 2.55
C GLU A 56 1.95 -5.63 1.09
N VAL A 57 1.33 -6.39 0.19
CA VAL A 57 1.62 -6.37 -1.26
C VAL A 57 0.64 -5.44 -1.95
N LYS A 58 1.13 -4.53 -2.78
CA LYS A 58 0.31 -3.60 -3.55
C LYS A 58 0.76 -3.52 -4.99
N THR A 59 -0.19 -3.63 -5.91
CA THR A 59 0.05 -3.43 -7.35
C THR A 59 -0.55 -2.11 -7.81
N ARG A 60 0.08 -1.46 -8.76
CA ARG A 60 -0.37 -0.19 -9.30
C ARG A 60 -0.02 -0.03 -10.77
N LYS A 61 -1.02 0.29 -11.59
CA LYS A 61 -0.75 0.79 -12.94
C LYS A 61 -0.22 2.22 -12.84
N VAL A 62 0.90 2.51 -13.48
CA VAL A 62 1.42 3.88 -13.61
C VAL A 62 0.38 4.72 -14.35
N ASP A 63 0.20 5.97 -13.95
CA ASP A 63 -0.73 6.95 -14.54
C ASP A 63 -2.22 6.58 -14.46
N SER A 64 -2.61 5.75 -13.50
CA SER A 64 -4.03 5.34 -13.35
C SER A 64 -4.96 6.45 -12.84
N GLY A 65 -4.44 7.59 -12.39
CA GLY A 65 -5.20 8.77 -11.94
C GLY A 65 -6.09 8.57 -10.70
N SER A 66 -6.23 7.35 -10.20
CA SER A 66 -7.02 7.03 -9.00
C SER A 66 -6.13 6.92 -7.77
N GLY A 67 -6.61 7.27 -6.57
CA GLY A 67 -5.84 7.14 -5.33
C GLY A 67 -5.38 5.70 -5.04
N HIS A 68 -4.39 5.55 -4.15
CA HIS A 68 -3.81 4.26 -3.77
C HIS A 68 -4.62 3.60 -2.66
N THR A 69 -5.25 2.48 -2.93
CA THR A 69 -6.03 1.72 -1.92
C THR A 69 -5.10 1.06 -0.91
N VAL A 70 -5.31 1.37 0.37
CA VAL A 70 -4.66 0.68 1.51
C VAL A 70 -5.40 -0.60 1.82
N GLY A 71 -6.72 -0.50 1.99
CA GLY A 71 -7.61 -1.62 2.28
C GLY A 71 -9.06 -1.18 2.33
N ALA A 72 -9.96 -2.10 2.67
CA ALA A 72 -11.37 -1.84 2.84
C ALA A 72 -11.85 -2.29 4.22
N MET A 73 -12.80 -1.56 4.81
CA MET A 73 -13.44 -1.86 6.09
C MET A 73 -14.92 -1.51 6.05
N LEU A 74 -15.70 -2.17 6.87
CA LEU A 74 -17.12 -1.81 7.07
C LEU A 74 -17.23 -0.54 7.94
N PRO A 75 -18.26 0.29 7.76
CA PRO A 75 -18.44 1.53 8.52
C PRO A 75 -18.38 1.33 10.04
N GLN A 76 -19.02 0.26 10.55
CA GLN A 76 -19.04 -0.08 11.97
C GLN A 76 -17.65 -0.38 12.54
N ASP A 77 -16.76 -0.96 11.73
CA ASP A 77 -15.39 -1.26 12.16
C ASP A 77 -14.57 0.04 12.19
N ILE A 78 -14.75 0.93 11.21
CA ILE A 78 -14.06 2.23 11.15
C ILE A 78 -14.37 3.08 12.37
N VAL A 79 -15.62 3.14 12.81
CA VAL A 79 -16.02 3.96 13.97
C VAL A 79 -15.51 3.43 15.30
N GLN A 80 -15.16 2.14 15.38
CA GLN A 80 -14.66 1.49 16.57
C GLN A 80 -13.14 1.49 16.69
N GLU A 81 -12.42 1.61 15.57
CA GLU A 81 -10.98 1.43 15.55
C GLU A 81 -10.22 2.77 15.51
N ASP A 82 -9.27 2.93 16.43
CA ASP A 82 -8.31 4.04 16.42
C ASP A 82 -7.13 3.72 15.48
N TRP A 83 -6.38 4.76 15.09
CA TRP A 83 -5.18 4.63 14.26
C TRP A 83 -3.99 4.14 15.11
N GLN A 84 -3.87 2.83 15.28
CA GLN A 84 -2.84 2.16 16.09
C GLN A 84 -2.62 0.71 15.63
N ALA A 85 -1.62 0.05 16.19
CA ALA A 85 -1.36 -1.37 15.94
C ALA A 85 -2.60 -2.24 16.24
N GLY A 86 -2.92 -3.15 15.32
CA GLY A 86 -4.13 -3.96 15.33
C GLY A 86 -5.28 -3.39 14.49
N ASN A 87 -5.25 -2.10 14.14
CA ASN A 87 -6.11 -1.56 13.09
C ASN A 87 -5.65 -2.05 11.72
N ASN A 88 -6.54 -2.67 10.96
CA ASN A 88 -6.20 -3.27 9.67
C ASN A 88 -5.60 -2.27 8.67
N MET A 89 -6.06 -1.00 8.64
CA MET A 89 -5.52 0.02 7.74
C MET A 89 -4.15 0.51 8.22
N PHE A 90 -3.98 0.70 9.54
CA PHE A 90 -2.71 1.05 10.14
C PHE A 90 -1.64 -0.01 9.81
N ASP A 91 -1.93 -1.28 10.06
CA ASP A 91 -0.98 -2.37 9.86
C ASP A 91 -0.60 -2.52 8.38
N LYS A 92 -1.56 -2.42 7.46
CA LYS A 92 -1.35 -2.53 6.00
C LYS A 92 -0.55 -1.39 5.40
N VAL A 93 -0.53 -0.21 6.02
CA VAL A 93 0.22 0.92 5.49
C VAL A 93 1.66 0.96 5.97
N GLN A 94 2.01 0.33 7.10
CA GLN A 94 3.34 0.45 7.72
C GLN A 94 4.48 0.10 6.76
N ARG A 95 4.36 -1.03 6.07
CA ARG A 95 5.34 -1.50 5.09
C ARG A 95 4.64 -2.10 3.90
N GLN A 96 5.02 -1.67 2.70
CA GLN A 96 4.41 -2.16 1.48
C GLN A 96 5.46 -2.60 0.46
N TYR A 97 5.29 -3.80 -0.08
CA TYR A 97 5.95 -4.19 -1.32
C TYR A 97 5.10 -3.71 -2.49
N ARG A 98 5.59 -2.68 -3.18
CA ARG A 98 4.85 -2.00 -4.22
C ARG A 98 5.39 -2.37 -5.60
N VAL A 99 4.55 -3.02 -6.39
CA VAL A 99 4.83 -3.39 -7.79
C VAL A 99 4.08 -2.41 -8.70
N LYS A 100 4.84 -1.56 -9.40
CA LYS A 100 4.30 -0.64 -10.39
C LYS A 100 4.44 -1.26 -11.78
N HIS A 101 3.39 -1.17 -12.59
CA HIS A 101 3.38 -1.69 -13.96
C HIS A 101 2.79 -0.66 -14.93
N LYS A 102 3.11 -0.80 -16.21
CA LYS A 102 2.53 0.00 -17.29
C LYS A 102 2.21 -0.88 -18.48
N VAL A 103 1.33 -0.41 -19.34
CA VAL A 103 1.08 -1.05 -20.64
C VAL A 103 2.23 -0.71 -21.59
N ASN A 104 2.77 -1.72 -22.25
CA ASN A 104 3.67 -1.54 -23.38
C ASN A 104 2.83 -1.15 -24.61
N GLU A 105 2.99 0.05 -25.11
CA GLU A 105 2.18 0.58 -26.20
C GLU A 105 2.34 -0.20 -27.52
N LEU A 106 3.47 -0.89 -27.70
CA LEU A 106 3.75 -1.66 -28.91
C LEU A 106 3.09 -3.04 -28.90
N THR A 107 3.08 -3.71 -27.73
CA THR A 107 2.59 -5.10 -27.63
C THR A 107 1.24 -5.19 -26.92
N GLY A 108 0.81 -4.17 -26.22
CA GLY A 108 -0.38 -4.18 -25.36
C GLY A 108 -0.20 -4.93 -24.02
N ASP A 109 0.98 -5.52 -23.78
CA ASP A 109 1.25 -6.25 -22.56
C ASP A 109 1.50 -5.30 -21.39
N ASN A 110 1.22 -5.75 -20.16
CA ASN A 110 1.67 -5.06 -18.97
C ASN A 110 3.10 -5.49 -18.63
N ILE A 111 3.96 -4.52 -18.32
CA ILE A 111 5.34 -4.75 -17.88
C ILE A 111 5.59 -4.10 -16.52
N VAL A 112 6.37 -4.79 -15.68
CA VAL A 112 6.81 -4.27 -14.39
C VAL A 112 7.83 -3.14 -14.61
N VAL A 113 7.57 -1.98 -14.02
CA VAL A 113 8.49 -0.82 -14.08
C VAL A 113 9.18 -0.54 -12.75
N SER A 114 8.65 -1.05 -11.65
CA SER A 114 9.27 -0.97 -10.33
C SER A 114 8.69 -2.03 -9.41
N ALA A 115 9.53 -2.65 -8.59
CA ALA A 115 9.14 -3.57 -7.54
C ALA A 115 10.03 -3.32 -6.30
N LYS A 116 9.49 -2.67 -5.26
CA LYS A 116 10.27 -2.22 -4.10
C LYS A 116 9.47 -2.29 -2.81
N VAL A 117 10.17 -2.57 -1.71
CA VAL A 117 9.65 -2.36 -0.36
C VAL A 117 9.80 -0.90 0.04
N HIS A 118 8.71 -0.31 0.51
CA HIS A 118 8.67 1.00 1.14
C HIS A 118 8.31 0.84 2.62
N ASP A 119 9.05 1.50 3.50
CA ASP A 119 8.79 1.59 4.92
C ASP A 119 8.17 2.97 5.22
N PHE A 120 6.92 2.99 5.63
CA PHE A 120 6.13 4.18 5.91
C PHE A 120 5.94 4.41 7.42
N THR A 121 6.79 3.82 8.26
CA THR A 121 6.73 3.96 9.73
C THR A 121 7.24 5.31 10.23
N ASP A 122 7.67 6.21 9.35
CA ASP A 122 8.10 7.57 9.69
C ASP A 122 7.00 8.36 10.41
N ASP A 123 7.35 9.05 11.49
CA ASP A 123 6.41 9.77 12.35
C ASP A 123 5.62 10.84 11.58
N THR A 124 6.23 11.50 10.60
CA THR A 124 5.55 12.51 9.76
C THR A 124 4.44 11.85 8.94
N ILE A 125 4.76 10.71 8.32
CA ILE A 125 3.79 9.93 7.53
C ILE A 125 2.65 9.46 8.44
N GLN A 126 2.99 8.83 9.58
CA GLN A 126 2.00 8.27 10.49
C GLN A 126 1.09 9.35 11.10
N THR A 127 1.63 10.51 11.42
CA THR A 127 0.84 11.65 11.92
C THR A 127 -0.17 12.11 10.87
N LYS A 128 0.25 12.27 9.62
CA LYS A 128 -0.65 12.71 8.52
C LYS A 128 -1.74 11.69 8.19
N LEU A 129 -1.43 10.43 8.24
CA LEU A 129 -2.43 9.37 8.04
C LEU A 129 -3.39 9.26 9.22
N LYS A 130 -2.91 9.44 10.45
CA LYS A 130 -3.75 9.50 11.65
C LYS A 130 -4.72 10.68 11.61
N GLU A 131 -4.26 11.87 11.19
CA GLU A 131 -5.12 13.05 11.02
C GLU A 131 -6.25 12.74 10.02
N ALA A 132 -5.92 12.15 8.87
CA ALA A 132 -6.89 11.80 7.84
C ALA A 132 -7.88 10.71 8.32
N TRP A 133 -7.39 9.67 9.00
CA TRP A 133 -8.23 8.62 9.59
C TRP A 133 -9.21 9.19 10.62
N SER A 134 -8.69 10.00 11.56
CA SER A 134 -9.51 10.60 12.62
C SER A 134 -10.59 11.51 12.05
N HIS A 135 -10.29 12.31 11.02
CA HIS A 135 -11.28 13.12 10.32
C HIS A 135 -12.38 12.25 9.71
N CYS A 136 -12.01 11.24 8.92
CA CYS A 136 -12.98 10.35 8.27
C CYS A 136 -13.87 9.62 9.27
N ARG A 137 -13.26 9.10 10.35
CA ARG A 137 -13.98 8.43 11.44
C ARG A 137 -14.98 9.37 12.12
N ASN A 138 -14.56 10.60 12.45
CA ASN A 138 -15.43 11.58 13.09
C ASN A 138 -16.64 11.94 12.21
N VAL A 139 -16.46 12.07 10.90
CA VAL A 139 -17.57 12.30 9.96
C VAL A 139 -18.56 11.15 10.01
N LEU A 140 -18.11 9.89 10.01
CA LEU A 140 -18.97 8.72 10.11
C LEU A 140 -19.70 8.66 11.46
N VAL A 141 -19.02 8.95 12.57
CA VAL A 141 -19.63 8.96 13.92
C VAL A 141 -20.72 10.02 14.05
N GLN A 142 -20.44 11.24 13.55
CA GLN A 142 -21.40 12.37 13.66
C GLN A 142 -22.61 12.23 12.76
N ASN A 143 -22.48 11.47 11.68
CA ASN A 143 -23.52 11.31 10.66
C ASN A 143 -23.98 9.84 10.55
N SER A 144 -24.08 9.15 11.68
CA SER A 144 -24.54 7.76 11.73
C SER A 144 -25.87 7.60 10.98
N GLY A 145 -25.86 6.78 9.92
CA GLY A 145 -27.01 6.52 9.05
C GLY A 145 -27.01 7.27 7.73
N HIS A 146 -25.99 8.08 7.43
CA HIS A 146 -25.79 8.67 6.11
C HIS A 146 -24.61 7.99 5.39
N ASP A 147 -24.86 7.47 4.21
CA ASP A 147 -23.82 6.95 3.31
C ASP A 147 -23.22 8.10 2.53
N PHE A 148 -21.95 8.40 2.82
CA PHE A 148 -21.17 9.34 2.02
C PHE A 148 -20.41 8.55 0.95
N SER A 149 -20.61 8.87 -0.32
CA SER A 149 -19.82 8.27 -1.41
C SER A 149 -18.33 8.55 -1.25
N TYR A 150 -17.98 9.65 -0.53
CA TYR A 150 -16.62 10.13 -0.38
C TYR A 150 -16.47 10.99 0.87
N ILE A 151 -15.46 10.70 1.72
CA ILE A 151 -15.14 11.47 2.93
C ILE A 151 -13.68 11.90 2.88
N ARG A 152 -13.43 13.19 2.75
CA ARG A 152 -12.08 13.79 2.74
C ARG A 152 -12.08 15.17 3.34
N GLY A 153 -11.14 15.45 4.25
CA GLY A 153 -10.83 16.81 4.70
C GLY A 153 -9.94 17.54 3.69
N GLU A 154 -10.00 18.86 3.68
CA GLU A 154 -9.12 19.71 2.87
C GLU A 154 -7.66 19.47 3.27
N GLY A 155 -6.78 19.31 2.28
CA GLY A 155 -5.35 19.03 2.51
C GLY A 155 -5.01 17.68 3.10
N MET A 156 -5.99 16.81 3.38
CA MET A 156 -5.76 15.48 3.93
C MET A 156 -5.07 14.54 2.94
N TRP A 157 -4.16 13.73 3.44
CA TRP A 157 -3.37 12.79 2.64
C TRP A 157 -4.17 11.59 2.15
N ALA A 158 -5.16 11.19 2.94
CA ALA A 158 -6.01 10.04 2.66
C ALA A 158 -7.50 10.38 2.82
N TYR A 159 -8.34 9.48 2.34
CA TYR A 159 -9.79 9.62 2.32
C TYR A 159 -10.49 8.25 2.35
N LEU A 160 -11.79 8.26 2.62
CA LEU A 160 -12.66 7.10 2.47
C LEU A 160 -13.51 7.24 1.21
N GLU A 161 -13.65 6.15 0.47
CA GLU A 161 -14.51 6.02 -0.71
C GLU A 161 -15.42 4.80 -0.55
N LEU A 162 -16.73 5.06 -0.57
CA LEU A 162 -17.76 4.01 -0.45
C LEU A 162 -17.76 3.12 -1.69
N GLN A 163 -17.80 1.83 -1.47
CA GLN A 163 -17.88 0.80 -2.50
C GLN A 163 -19.31 0.27 -2.62
N GLU A 164 -19.66 -0.34 -3.75
CA GLU A 164 -20.98 -0.92 -4.02
C GLU A 164 -21.42 -1.96 -2.98
N ASN A 165 -20.49 -2.64 -2.35
CA ASN A 165 -20.73 -3.64 -1.30
C ASN A 165 -20.93 -3.03 0.10
N GLY A 166 -21.00 -1.69 0.22
CA GLY A 166 -21.19 -0.98 1.48
C GLY A 166 -19.93 -0.84 2.35
N SER A 167 -18.77 -1.34 1.92
CA SER A 167 -17.52 -1.08 2.60
C SER A 167 -16.90 0.25 2.16
N TYR A 168 -16.03 0.83 3.00
CA TYR A 168 -15.20 1.96 2.62
C TYR A 168 -13.78 1.52 2.30
N GLN A 169 -13.25 1.97 1.17
CA GLN A 169 -11.81 1.89 0.90
C GLN A 169 -11.10 3.10 1.51
N PHE A 170 -10.07 2.84 2.32
CA PHE A 170 -9.13 3.88 2.74
C PHE A 170 -8.06 4.05 1.66
N ARG A 171 -7.98 5.24 1.10
CA ARG A 171 -7.16 5.55 -0.07
C ARG A 171 -6.26 6.75 0.18
N ILE A 172 -5.02 6.68 -0.30
CA ILE A 172 -4.04 7.77 -0.28
C ILE A 172 -3.99 8.38 -1.68
N THR A 173 -4.00 9.70 -1.78
CA THR A 173 -3.93 10.36 -3.10
C THR A 173 -2.56 10.19 -3.74
N ASP A 174 -2.47 10.24 -5.07
CA ASP A 174 -1.22 10.07 -5.81
C ASP A 174 -0.14 11.07 -5.36
N LYS A 175 -0.52 12.34 -5.16
CA LYS A 175 0.39 13.38 -4.67
C LYS A 175 1.07 12.97 -3.36
N TYR A 176 0.29 12.56 -2.39
CA TYR A 176 0.80 12.24 -1.06
C TYR A 176 1.45 10.86 -0.98
N MET A 177 1.04 9.92 -1.80
CA MET A 177 1.76 8.66 -1.94
C MET A 177 3.19 8.88 -2.47
N ASN A 178 3.36 9.76 -3.46
CA ASN A 178 4.70 10.11 -3.95
C ASN A 178 5.53 10.82 -2.87
N GLU A 179 4.92 11.66 -2.04
CA GLU A 179 5.58 12.30 -0.90
C GLU A 179 6.02 11.26 0.15
N MET A 180 5.15 10.30 0.50
CA MET A 180 5.48 9.20 1.39
C MET A 180 6.64 8.33 0.86
N GLU A 181 6.63 8.00 -0.42
CA GLU A 181 7.72 7.24 -1.07
C GLU A 181 9.04 8.03 -1.03
N ASN A 182 9.01 9.35 -1.19
CA ASN A 182 10.19 10.21 -1.08
C ASN A 182 10.75 10.24 0.36
N ILE A 183 9.90 10.41 1.37
CA ILE A 183 10.30 10.37 2.79
C ILE A 183 10.92 9.01 3.11
N ALA A 184 10.28 7.91 2.73
CA ALA A 184 10.78 6.56 2.96
C ALA A 184 12.15 6.31 2.28
N ASN A 185 12.36 6.83 1.06
CA ASN A 185 13.63 6.74 0.36
C ASN A 185 14.74 7.55 1.05
N LEU A 186 14.43 8.77 1.53
CA LEU A 186 15.39 9.61 2.27
C LEU A 186 15.85 8.95 3.57
N ASN A 187 14.91 8.36 4.32
CA ASN A 187 15.23 7.66 5.56
C ASN A 187 16.08 6.42 5.32
N ARG A 188 15.81 5.67 4.25
CA ARG A 188 16.64 4.54 3.82
C ARG A 188 18.06 4.97 3.50
N THR A 189 18.24 6.06 2.79
CA THR A 189 19.58 6.61 2.46
C THR A 189 20.33 7.01 3.72
N LYS A 190 19.66 7.66 4.69
CA LYS A 190 20.28 8.01 5.99
C LYS A 190 20.73 6.79 6.77
N MET A 191 19.94 5.71 6.80
CA MET A 191 20.35 4.46 7.46
C MET A 191 21.63 3.86 6.86
N PHE A 192 21.76 3.83 5.53
CA PHE A 192 22.99 3.35 4.89
C PHE A 192 24.22 4.19 5.23
N PHE A 193 24.09 5.52 5.34
CA PHE A 193 25.20 6.39 5.75
C PHE A 193 25.62 6.17 7.20
N VAL A 194 24.67 5.90 8.10
CA VAL A 194 24.96 5.61 9.51
C VAL A 194 25.65 4.25 9.64
N GLU A 195 25.15 3.20 8.98
CA GLU A 195 25.79 1.87 9.01
C GLU A 195 27.23 1.91 8.46
N ALA A 196 27.46 2.63 7.36
CA ALA A 196 28.81 2.78 6.79
C ALA A 196 29.81 3.53 7.70
N GLN A 197 29.34 4.38 8.62
CA GLN A 197 30.19 5.07 9.59
C GLN A 197 30.56 4.21 10.81
N TYR A 198 29.80 3.15 11.08
CA TYR A 198 30.10 2.23 12.18
C TYR A 198 30.97 1.03 11.76
N GLU A 199 31.17 0.81 10.45
CA GLU A 199 32.03 -0.24 9.91
C GLU A 199 33.46 0.28 9.55
N ALA A 200 33.74 1.57 9.74
CA ALA A 200 35.04 2.21 9.52
C ALA A 200 35.75 2.50 10.85
#